data_d8205c8c7060a331ba20739d2ee8ebc4
#
_entry.id   d8205c8c7060a331ba20739d2ee8ebc4
#
_cell.length_a   1.000
_cell.length_b   1.000
_cell.length_c   1.000
_cell.angle_alpha   90.00
_cell.angle_beta   90.00
_cell.angle_gamma   90.00
#
_symmetry.space_group_name_H-M   'P 1'
#
loop_
_entity.id
_entity.type
_entity.pdbx_description
1 polymer ?
#
loop_
_entity_poly.entity_id
_entity_poly.type
_entity_poly.pdbx_seq_one_letter_code
_entity_poly.pdbx_strand_id
1 'polypeptide(L)'
;MVVPLLDARDQPLAVLIVTGMPFISLTKKSVYLVALICRWASRVAEVEAQADTTSRVVEGVEGQRIFTEQFFRTNVQLAFDSYQKHSLPSAVVLFTAARQPKAKQARLEALIMANIRGGDFPAAIGLPIPHLAVLLPLCGERGVGIFTDRILATCRKDPELGAHLQAHVVNLDTVTSLDQLWADLTRHVA
;
A
#
# COMPACT_ATOMS: atom_id res chain seq x y z
N MET A 1 -7.61 -0.62 -25.80
CA MET A 1 -7.23 -1.94 -25.28
C MET A 1 -8.29 -2.34 -24.27
N VAL A 2 -8.75 -3.58 -24.33
CA VAL A 2 -9.77 -4.12 -23.42
C VAL A 2 -9.11 -5.25 -22.62
N VAL A 3 -9.18 -5.18 -21.29
CA VAL A 3 -8.56 -6.15 -20.40
C VAL A 3 -9.59 -6.63 -19.38
N PRO A 4 -9.91 -7.94 -19.33
CA PRO A 4 -10.82 -8.46 -18.34
C PRO A 4 -10.17 -8.46 -16.95
N LEU A 5 -10.93 -8.11 -15.93
CA LEU A 5 -10.60 -8.31 -14.53
C LEU A 5 -11.22 -9.63 -14.11
N LEU A 6 -10.38 -10.58 -13.70
CA LEU A 6 -10.81 -11.94 -13.36
C LEU A 6 -10.70 -12.16 -11.86
N ASP A 7 -11.60 -12.95 -11.29
CA ASP A 7 -11.50 -13.45 -9.92
C ASP A 7 -10.46 -14.59 -9.79
N ALA A 8 -10.32 -15.14 -8.57
CA ALA A 8 -9.40 -16.25 -8.31
C ALA A 8 -9.80 -17.57 -9.02
N ARG A 9 -11.01 -17.61 -9.62
CA ARG A 9 -11.55 -18.76 -10.36
C ARG A 9 -11.59 -18.49 -11.87
N ASP A 10 -10.85 -17.45 -12.34
CA ASP A 10 -10.84 -16.98 -13.73
C ASP A 10 -12.21 -16.54 -14.26
N GLN A 11 -13.16 -16.17 -13.37
CA GLN A 11 -14.44 -15.62 -13.78
C GLN A 11 -14.35 -14.10 -13.95
N PRO A 12 -14.99 -13.52 -14.99
CA PRO A 12 -14.91 -12.10 -15.22
C PRO A 12 -15.70 -11.32 -14.16
N LEU A 13 -15.02 -10.44 -13.44
CA LEU A 13 -15.61 -9.50 -12.47
C LEU A 13 -15.97 -8.18 -13.13
N ALA A 14 -15.11 -7.71 -14.03
CA ALA A 14 -15.24 -6.43 -14.70
C ALA A 14 -14.36 -6.38 -15.96
N VAL A 15 -14.44 -5.27 -16.68
CA VAL A 15 -13.62 -5.02 -17.87
C VAL A 15 -12.99 -3.65 -17.74
N LEU A 16 -11.65 -3.59 -17.85
CA LEU A 16 -10.92 -2.34 -17.98
C LEU A 16 -10.81 -1.95 -19.45
N ILE A 17 -11.32 -0.78 -19.79
CA ILE A 17 -11.20 -0.22 -21.15
C ILE A 17 -10.19 0.92 -21.12
N VAL A 18 -9.07 0.75 -21.80
CA VAL A 18 -8.07 1.80 -21.98
C VAL A 18 -8.33 2.50 -23.32
N THR A 19 -8.75 3.76 -23.26
CA THR A 19 -9.00 4.62 -24.42
C THR A 19 -7.90 5.67 -24.55
N GLY A 20 -7.61 6.08 -25.78
CA GLY A 20 -6.71 7.21 -26.03
C GLY A 20 -5.22 6.94 -25.80
N MET A 21 -4.78 5.68 -25.67
CA MET A 21 -3.37 5.35 -25.61
C MET A 21 -2.76 5.38 -27.03
N PRO A 22 -1.81 6.26 -27.34
CA PRO A 22 -1.12 6.23 -28.62
C PRO A 22 -0.42 4.90 -28.83
N PHE A 23 -0.47 4.35 -30.06
CA PHE A 23 0.17 3.06 -30.37
C PHE A 23 1.66 3.03 -30.01
N ILE A 24 2.34 4.15 -30.15
CA ILE A 24 3.77 4.32 -29.82
C ILE A 24 4.05 4.16 -28.31
N SER A 25 3.03 4.31 -27.47
CA SER A 25 3.12 4.13 -26.00
C SER A 25 2.82 2.70 -25.57
N LEU A 26 2.43 1.79 -26.49
CA LEU A 26 2.19 0.37 -26.22
C LEU A 26 3.51 -0.40 -26.16
N THR A 27 4.29 -0.12 -25.12
CA THR A 27 5.51 -0.87 -24.82
C THR A 27 5.17 -2.10 -23.98
N LYS A 28 6.07 -3.11 -23.95
CA LYS A 28 5.93 -4.24 -23.02
C LYS A 28 5.70 -3.76 -21.58
N LYS A 29 6.42 -2.72 -21.15
CA LYS A 29 6.29 -2.12 -19.82
C LYS A 29 4.88 -1.55 -19.58
N SER A 30 4.29 -0.87 -20.55
CA SER A 30 2.92 -0.33 -20.44
C SER A 30 1.87 -1.44 -20.34
N VAL A 31 2.04 -2.52 -21.11
CA VAL A 31 1.14 -3.69 -21.06
C VAL A 31 1.23 -4.38 -19.71
N TYR A 32 2.44 -4.60 -19.18
CA TYR A 32 2.62 -5.17 -17.85
C TYR A 32 2.06 -4.29 -16.75
N LEU A 33 2.22 -2.97 -16.87
CA LEU A 33 1.65 -2.01 -15.92
C LEU A 33 0.13 -2.12 -15.87
N VAL A 34 -0.53 -2.16 -17.03
CA VAL A 34 -1.98 -2.34 -17.12
C VAL A 34 -2.40 -3.69 -16.54
N ALA A 35 -1.68 -4.78 -16.85
CA ALA A 35 -1.95 -6.09 -16.29
C ALA A 35 -1.81 -6.12 -14.75
N LEU A 36 -0.82 -5.42 -14.20
CA LEU A 36 -0.63 -5.28 -12.77
C LEU A 36 -1.78 -4.50 -12.10
N ILE A 37 -2.18 -3.37 -12.70
CA ILE A 37 -3.33 -2.59 -12.24
C ILE A 37 -4.61 -3.44 -12.27
N CYS A 38 -4.83 -4.20 -13.34
CA CYS A 38 -5.96 -5.12 -13.44
C CYS A 38 -5.95 -6.17 -12.32
N ARG A 39 -4.79 -6.77 -12.05
CA ARG A 39 -4.64 -7.77 -11.00
C ARG A 39 -4.92 -7.19 -9.61
N TRP A 40 -4.47 -5.98 -9.34
CA TRP A 40 -4.80 -5.29 -8.08
C TRP A 40 -6.27 -4.93 -8.00
N ALA A 41 -6.85 -4.39 -9.07
CA ALA A 41 -8.28 -4.06 -9.13
C ALA A 41 -9.15 -5.31 -8.92
N SER A 42 -8.80 -6.44 -9.54
CA SER A 42 -9.48 -7.73 -9.32
C SER A 42 -9.41 -8.15 -7.85
N ARG A 43 -8.25 -8.01 -7.21
CA ARG A 43 -8.09 -8.34 -5.79
C ARG A 43 -8.92 -7.44 -4.87
N VAL A 44 -8.97 -6.15 -5.15
CA VAL A 44 -9.82 -5.21 -4.40
C VAL A 44 -11.30 -5.56 -4.59
N ALA A 45 -11.74 -5.83 -5.82
CA ALA A 45 -13.11 -6.23 -6.11
C ALA A 45 -13.50 -7.56 -5.45
N GLU A 46 -12.59 -8.56 -5.42
CA GLU A 46 -12.80 -9.82 -4.67
C GLU A 46 -12.99 -9.56 -3.17
N VAL A 47 -12.18 -8.64 -2.60
CA VAL A 47 -12.30 -8.26 -1.20
C VAL A 47 -13.63 -7.58 -0.93
N GLU A 48 -14.09 -6.70 -1.80
CA GLU A 48 -15.39 -6.04 -1.67
C GLU A 48 -16.56 -7.02 -1.82
N ALA A 49 -16.49 -7.93 -2.78
CA ALA A 49 -17.50 -8.96 -3.00
C ALA A 49 -17.57 -10.00 -1.86
N GLN A 50 -16.47 -10.22 -1.13
CA GLN A 50 -16.39 -11.13 0.01
C GLN A 50 -16.55 -10.43 1.37
N ALA A 51 -16.72 -9.11 1.39
CA ALA A 51 -16.82 -8.32 2.62
C ALA A 51 -18.06 -8.69 3.47
N ASP A 52 -19.05 -9.40 2.90
CA ASP A 52 -20.18 -9.97 3.65
C ASP A 52 -19.79 -11.16 4.56
N THR A 53 -18.57 -11.68 4.49
CA THR A 53 -18.27 -12.95 5.17
C THR A 53 -17.07 -12.98 6.10
N THR A 54 -16.14 -12.02 6.13
CA THR A 54 -15.14 -11.97 7.22
C THR A 54 -14.14 -10.82 7.00
N SER A 55 -14.18 -9.86 7.88
CA SER A 55 -13.22 -8.79 8.22
C SER A 55 -11.79 -8.88 7.59
N ARG A 56 -11.66 -8.52 6.33
CA ARG A 56 -10.34 -8.22 5.73
C ARG A 56 -10.00 -6.73 5.81
N VAL A 57 -10.98 -5.95 6.21
CA VAL A 57 -10.87 -4.50 6.41
C VAL A 57 -11.24 -4.22 7.85
N VAL A 58 -10.32 -3.66 8.62
CA VAL A 58 -10.65 -3.08 9.91
C VAL A 58 -11.20 -1.68 9.59
N GLU A 59 -12.44 -1.40 9.99
CA GLU A 59 -12.94 -0.03 9.90
C GLU A 59 -12.02 0.87 10.71
N GLY A 60 -11.33 1.77 10.00
CA GLY A 60 -10.60 2.87 10.61
C GLY A 60 -11.57 3.91 11.16
N VAL A 61 -11.05 4.87 11.89
CA VAL A 61 -11.81 6.03 12.36
C VAL A 61 -12.42 6.75 11.15
N GLU A 62 -13.70 7.11 11.23
CA GLU A 62 -14.45 7.84 10.20
C GLU A 62 -14.76 7.08 8.88
N GLY A 63 -14.89 5.75 8.91
CA GLY A 63 -15.25 4.97 7.72
C GLY A 63 -14.13 4.79 6.70
N GLN A 64 -12.90 5.12 7.05
CA GLN A 64 -11.72 4.88 6.22
C GLN A 64 -11.30 3.41 6.33
N ARG A 65 -11.00 2.80 5.17
CA ARG A 65 -10.68 1.38 5.08
C ARG A 65 -9.19 1.15 5.28
N ILE A 66 -8.81 0.52 6.39
CA ILE A 66 -7.46 0.01 6.65
C ILE A 66 -7.48 -1.51 6.40
N PHE A 67 -6.56 -2.00 5.60
CA PHE A 67 -6.48 -3.41 5.26
C PHE A 67 -5.90 -4.23 6.42
N THR A 68 -6.28 -5.51 6.46
CA THR A 68 -5.67 -6.46 7.40
C THR A 68 -4.22 -6.74 7.04
N GLU A 69 -3.40 -7.12 8.02
CA GLU A 69 -2.01 -7.48 7.79
C GLU A 69 -1.86 -8.60 6.75
N GLN A 70 -2.71 -9.61 6.76
CA GLN A 70 -2.66 -10.70 5.79
C GLN A 70 -2.86 -10.20 4.35
N PHE A 71 -3.86 -9.33 4.13
CA PHE A 71 -4.10 -8.74 2.82
C PHE A 71 -2.91 -7.86 2.39
N PHE A 72 -2.37 -7.08 3.31
CA PHE A 72 -1.20 -6.26 3.08
C PHE A 72 0.01 -7.09 2.66
N ARG A 73 0.33 -8.16 3.40
CA ARG A 73 1.44 -9.09 3.09
C ARG A 73 1.29 -9.69 1.69
N THR A 74 0.08 -10.08 1.31
CA THR A 74 -0.20 -10.61 -0.04
C THR A 74 0.10 -9.57 -1.13
N ASN A 75 -0.27 -8.31 -0.91
CA ASN A 75 0.01 -7.25 -1.89
C ASN A 75 1.48 -6.84 -1.92
N VAL A 76 2.19 -6.89 -0.80
CA VAL A 76 3.64 -6.70 -0.74
C VAL A 76 4.36 -7.80 -1.53
N GLN A 77 3.96 -9.08 -1.37
CA GLN A 77 4.48 -10.19 -2.18
C GLN A 77 4.26 -9.93 -3.67
N LEU A 78 3.04 -9.54 -4.06
CA LEU A 78 2.71 -9.24 -5.45
C LEU A 78 3.56 -8.10 -6.01
N ALA A 79 3.78 -7.03 -5.24
CA ALA A 79 4.62 -5.90 -5.63
C ALA A 79 6.09 -6.32 -5.76
N PHE A 80 6.60 -7.15 -4.84
CA PHE A 80 7.96 -7.70 -4.90
C PHE A 80 8.15 -8.59 -6.13
N ASP A 81 7.24 -9.52 -6.41
CA ASP A 81 7.28 -10.37 -7.62
C ASP A 81 7.25 -9.53 -8.90
N SER A 82 6.48 -8.44 -8.87
CA SER A 82 6.37 -7.51 -10.01
C SER A 82 7.66 -6.74 -10.23
N TYR A 83 8.36 -6.38 -9.15
CA TYR A 83 9.69 -5.81 -9.26
C TYR A 83 10.69 -6.82 -9.85
N GLN A 84 10.74 -8.04 -9.33
CA GLN A 84 11.65 -9.10 -9.79
C GLN A 84 11.47 -9.43 -11.28
N LYS A 85 10.22 -9.45 -11.75
CA LYS A 85 9.90 -9.82 -13.14
C LYS A 85 9.97 -8.65 -14.13
N HIS A 86 9.66 -7.45 -13.68
CA HIS A 86 9.35 -6.33 -14.57
C HIS A 86 10.05 -5.02 -14.17
N SER A 87 10.85 -5.05 -13.09
CA SER A 87 11.52 -3.85 -12.53
C SER A 87 10.53 -2.71 -12.23
N LEU A 88 9.33 -3.04 -11.74
CA LEU A 88 8.32 -2.06 -11.35
C LEU A 88 8.57 -1.65 -9.90
N PRO A 89 9.01 -0.39 -9.65
CA PRO A 89 9.42 0.03 -8.32
C PRO A 89 8.20 0.12 -7.40
N SER A 90 8.36 -0.31 -6.17
CA SER A 90 7.37 -0.17 -5.10
C SER A 90 8.09 -0.04 -3.77
N ALA A 91 7.42 0.51 -2.76
CA ALA A 91 8.00 0.67 -1.44
C ALA A 91 6.98 0.42 -0.33
N VAL A 92 7.46 0.00 0.81
CA VAL A 92 6.70 -0.06 2.06
C VAL A 92 7.18 1.07 2.96
N VAL A 93 6.25 1.86 3.46
CA VAL A 93 6.50 2.90 4.46
C VAL A 93 5.84 2.49 5.77
N LEU A 94 6.63 2.35 6.82
CA LEU A 94 6.16 2.06 8.16
C LEU A 94 6.19 3.36 8.98
N PHE A 95 5.05 3.73 9.55
CA PHE A 95 4.93 4.85 10.44
C PHE A 95 4.98 4.37 11.89
N THR A 96 5.99 4.84 12.62
CA THR A 96 6.17 4.54 14.04
C THR A 96 6.01 5.81 14.84
N ALA A 97 5.24 5.73 15.91
CA ALA A 97 5.12 6.80 16.88
C ALA A 97 5.50 6.23 18.26
N ALA A 98 6.36 6.93 19.00
CA ALA A 98 6.67 6.53 20.36
C ALA A 98 5.37 6.37 21.15
N ARG A 99 5.25 5.32 21.99
CA ARG A 99 4.08 4.89 22.79
C ARG A 99 3.06 5.99 23.01
N GLN A 100 2.10 6.10 22.09
CA GLN A 100 1.08 7.14 22.17
C GLN A 100 -0.25 6.57 22.68
N PRO A 101 -1.07 7.35 23.36
CA PRO A 101 -2.44 7.00 23.72
C PRO A 101 -3.24 6.62 22.44
N LYS A 102 -4.17 5.68 22.56
CA LYS A 102 -5.03 5.22 21.44
C LYS A 102 -5.68 6.36 20.64
N ALA A 103 -6.08 7.44 21.31
CA ALA A 103 -6.69 8.59 20.65
C ALA A 103 -5.72 9.29 19.68
N LYS A 104 -4.43 9.37 20.02
CA LYS A 104 -3.42 9.94 19.12
C LYS A 104 -3.10 9.04 17.96
N GLN A 105 -3.11 7.72 18.17
CA GLN A 105 -2.95 6.75 17.10
C GLN A 105 -4.10 6.87 16.07
N ALA A 106 -5.35 6.93 16.50
CA ALA A 106 -6.50 7.12 15.62
C ALA A 106 -6.40 8.42 14.81
N ARG A 107 -5.92 9.50 15.43
CA ARG A 107 -5.71 10.78 14.73
C ARG A 107 -4.59 10.70 13.70
N LEU A 108 -3.50 9.99 14.02
CA LEU A 108 -2.41 9.72 13.07
C LEU A 108 -2.89 8.91 11.88
N GLU A 109 -3.66 7.84 12.13
CA GLU A 109 -4.27 7.04 11.09
C GLU A 109 -5.15 7.88 10.17
N ALA A 110 -6.06 8.69 10.72
CA ALA A 110 -6.92 9.58 9.94
C ALA A 110 -6.10 10.57 9.09
N LEU A 111 -5.02 11.13 9.63
CA LEU A 111 -4.16 12.04 8.91
C LEU A 111 -3.41 11.35 7.75
N ILE A 112 -2.86 10.16 7.98
CA ILE A 112 -2.20 9.38 6.94
C ILE A 112 -3.21 9.00 5.86
N MET A 113 -4.39 8.50 6.26
CA MET A 113 -5.46 8.13 5.34
C MET A 113 -5.94 9.28 4.46
N ALA A 114 -6.01 10.49 4.99
CA ALA A 114 -6.36 11.69 4.20
C ALA A 114 -5.29 12.07 3.15
N ASN A 115 -4.10 11.50 3.24
CA ASN A 115 -2.96 11.83 2.38
C ASN A 115 -2.51 10.70 1.46
N ILE A 116 -3.10 9.51 1.54
CA ILE A 116 -2.83 8.40 0.60
C ILE A 116 -3.61 8.57 -0.70
N ARG A 117 -3.16 7.88 -1.74
CA ARG A 117 -3.84 7.80 -3.04
C ARG A 117 -4.76 6.56 -3.06
N GLY A 118 -5.74 6.54 -3.96
CA GLY A 118 -6.62 5.38 -4.12
C GLY A 118 -5.92 4.06 -4.52
N GLY A 119 -4.67 4.12 -4.96
CA GLY A 119 -3.86 2.93 -5.28
C GLY A 119 -2.86 2.53 -4.20
N ASP A 120 -2.77 3.26 -3.08
CA ASP A 120 -1.92 2.95 -1.95
C ASP A 120 -2.65 1.98 -1.00
N PHE A 121 -1.91 1.10 -0.33
CA PHE A 121 -2.50 0.08 0.56
C PHE A 121 -2.08 0.34 2.01
N PRO A 122 -2.92 1.03 2.80
CA PRO A 122 -2.67 1.20 4.24
C PRO A 122 -3.10 -0.05 5.00
N ALA A 123 -2.31 -0.46 5.98
CA ALA A 123 -2.63 -1.58 6.85
C ALA A 123 -2.10 -1.38 8.27
N ALA A 124 -2.81 -1.93 9.24
CA ALA A 124 -2.29 -2.10 10.58
C ALA A 124 -1.49 -3.41 10.63
N ILE A 125 -0.21 -3.33 10.97
CA ILE A 125 0.68 -4.50 11.09
C ILE A 125 1.17 -4.66 12.52
N GLY A 126 1.15 -5.90 13.03
CA GLY A 126 1.54 -6.24 14.40
C GLY A 126 3.05 -6.49 14.54
N LEU A 127 3.85 -5.46 14.84
CA LEU A 127 5.28 -5.51 15.04
C LEU A 127 5.68 -4.85 16.38
N PRO A 128 5.85 -5.50 17.42
CA PRO A 128 5.02 -6.27 18.34
C PRO A 128 3.77 -5.53 18.84
N ILE A 129 3.64 -4.26 18.54
CA ILE A 129 2.42 -3.45 18.73
C ILE A 129 1.90 -2.99 17.35
N PRO A 130 0.61 -2.67 17.22
CA PRO A 130 0.07 -2.21 15.96
C PRO A 130 0.76 -0.94 15.45
N HIS A 131 1.26 -1.00 14.22
CA HIS A 131 1.81 0.13 13.49
C HIS A 131 1.07 0.30 12.16
N LEU A 132 1.01 1.53 11.66
CA LEU A 132 0.44 1.77 10.35
C LEU A 132 1.54 1.65 9.29
N ALA A 133 1.35 0.72 8.37
CA ALA A 133 2.18 0.57 7.18
C ALA A 133 1.40 0.99 5.94
N VAL A 134 2.09 1.51 4.94
CA VAL A 134 1.51 1.83 3.64
C VAL A 134 2.39 1.22 2.55
N LEU A 135 1.82 0.35 1.72
CA LEU A 135 2.45 -0.07 0.48
C LEU A 135 2.15 0.99 -0.58
N LEU A 136 3.19 1.48 -1.23
CA LEU A 136 3.16 2.43 -2.32
C LEU A 136 3.53 1.70 -3.63
N PRO A 137 2.55 1.18 -4.37
CA PRO A 137 2.82 0.51 -5.62
C PRO A 137 3.29 1.47 -6.70
N LEU A 138 4.18 1.00 -7.58
CA LEU A 138 4.69 1.76 -8.72
C LEU A 138 5.32 3.10 -8.32
N CYS A 139 5.85 3.16 -7.12
CA CYS A 139 6.43 4.35 -6.54
C CYS A 139 7.93 4.15 -6.36
N GLY A 140 8.73 4.88 -7.13
CA GLY A 140 10.19 4.89 -6.97
C GLY A 140 10.64 5.84 -5.86
N GLU A 141 11.92 5.81 -5.52
CA GLU A 141 12.54 6.52 -4.41
C GLU A 141 12.10 8.00 -4.28
N ARG A 142 12.12 8.76 -5.38
CA ARG A 142 11.69 10.16 -5.38
C ARG A 142 10.21 10.32 -4.96
N GLY A 143 9.34 9.43 -5.44
CA GLY A 143 7.91 9.48 -5.11
C GLY A 143 7.65 9.15 -3.65
N VAL A 144 8.39 8.18 -3.12
CA VAL A 144 8.36 7.79 -1.71
C VAL A 144 8.83 8.93 -0.82
N GLY A 145 9.94 9.61 -1.17
CA GLY A 145 10.42 10.80 -0.46
C GLY A 145 9.36 11.89 -0.40
N ILE A 146 8.75 12.25 -1.53
CA ILE A 146 7.67 13.25 -1.57
C ILE A 146 6.47 12.84 -0.68
N PHE A 147 6.11 11.56 -0.68
CA PHE A 147 5.02 11.05 0.15
C PHE A 147 5.36 11.17 1.64
N THR A 148 6.51 10.66 2.06
CA THR A 148 6.93 10.68 3.47
C THR A 148 7.11 12.10 4.00
N ASP A 149 7.75 12.98 3.24
CA ASP A 149 7.95 14.39 3.61
C ASP A 149 6.61 15.11 3.81
N ARG A 150 5.64 14.87 2.93
CA ARG A 150 4.30 15.44 3.04
C ARG A 150 3.59 15.00 4.32
N ILE A 151 3.62 13.70 4.63
CA ILE A 151 3.01 13.15 5.85
C ILE A 151 3.69 13.75 7.09
N LEU A 152 5.02 13.68 7.16
CA LEU A 152 5.78 14.21 8.29
C LEU A 152 5.58 15.73 8.47
N ALA A 153 5.56 16.49 7.38
CA ALA A 153 5.30 17.94 7.43
C ALA A 153 3.89 18.26 7.93
N THR A 154 2.89 17.44 7.55
CA THR A 154 1.52 17.62 8.04
C THR A 154 1.41 17.25 9.51
N CYS A 155 2.03 16.16 9.95
CA CYS A 155 2.06 15.78 11.36
C CYS A 155 2.79 16.79 12.25
N ARG A 156 3.89 17.40 11.77
CA ARG A 156 4.61 18.43 12.52
C ARG A 156 3.77 19.70 12.80
N LYS A 157 2.77 19.97 11.98
CA LYS A 157 1.83 21.09 12.19
C LYS A 157 0.78 20.78 13.26
N ASP A 158 0.62 19.50 13.60
CA ASP A 158 -0.30 19.06 14.63
C ASP A 158 0.42 19.04 15.98
N PRO A 159 0.03 19.90 16.94
CA PRO A 159 0.73 20.02 18.23
C PRO A 159 0.67 18.75 19.07
N GLU A 160 -0.29 17.84 18.80
CA GLU A 160 -0.44 16.60 19.54
C GLU A 160 0.36 15.43 18.91
N LEU A 161 0.62 15.48 17.60
CA LEU A 161 1.29 14.42 16.85
C LEU A 161 2.75 14.74 16.54
N GLY A 162 3.11 16.02 16.52
CA GLY A 162 4.23 16.55 15.73
C GLY A 162 5.64 16.19 16.17
N ALA A 163 5.86 15.68 17.39
CA ALA A 163 7.23 15.57 17.89
C ALA A 163 7.89 14.19 17.71
N HIS A 164 7.12 13.12 17.46
CA HIS A 164 7.62 11.76 17.63
C HIS A 164 7.27 10.77 16.49
N LEU A 165 6.69 11.26 15.39
CA LEU A 165 6.43 10.41 14.24
C LEU A 165 7.69 10.20 13.42
N GLN A 166 8.03 8.94 13.20
CA GLN A 166 9.08 8.52 12.29
C GLN A 166 8.47 7.73 11.14
N ALA A 167 9.06 7.86 9.95
CA ALA A 167 8.71 7.06 8.79
C ALA A 167 9.94 6.24 8.38
N HIS A 168 9.79 4.93 8.36
CA HIS A 168 10.81 4.00 7.90
C HIS A 168 10.42 3.50 6.52
N VAL A 169 11.30 3.69 5.55
CA VAL A 169 11.08 3.33 4.15
C VAL A 169 11.89 2.11 3.80
N VAL A 170 11.25 1.10 3.21
CA VAL A 170 11.93 -0.02 2.59
C VAL A 170 11.50 -0.07 1.12
N ASN A 171 12.42 0.25 0.22
CA ASN A 171 12.20 0.12 -1.22
C ASN A 171 12.33 -1.36 -1.61
N LEU A 172 11.38 -1.88 -2.39
CA LEU A 172 11.40 -3.30 -2.79
C LEU A 172 12.51 -3.66 -3.76
N ASP A 173 13.15 -2.67 -4.36
CA ASP A 173 14.34 -2.83 -5.22
C ASP A 173 15.64 -3.02 -4.43
N THR A 174 15.65 -2.72 -3.14
CA THR A 174 16.83 -2.85 -2.28
C THR A 174 16.87 -4.15 -1.48
N VAL A 175 15.78 -4.91 -1.45
CA VAL A 175 15.70 -6.16 -0.69
C VAL A 175 15.81 -7.38 -1.62
N THR A 176 16.47 -8.42 -1.13
CA THR A 176 16.68 -9.69 -1.86
C THR A 176 15.58 -10.72 -1.59
N SER A 177 14.85 -10.55 -0.48
CA SER A 177 13.76 -11.43 -0.09
C SER A 177 12.73 -10.70 0.76
N LEU A 178 11.53 -11.25 0.89
CA LEU A 178 10.51 -10.72 1.77
C LEU A 178 10.88 -10.90 3.25
N ASP A 179 11.60 -11.96 3.60
CA ASP A 179 12.07 -12.14 4.98
C ASP A 179 13.01 -11.01 5.39
N GLN A 180 13.88 -10.57 4.47
CA GLN A 180 14.71 -9.38 4.69
C GLN A 180 13.85 -8.14 4.89
N LEU A 181 12.84 -7.91 4.04
CA LEU A 181 11.92 -6.78 4.18
C LEU A 181 11.28 -6.76 5.57
N TRP A 182 10.73 -7.88 6.02
CA TRP A 182 10.06 -7.95 7.33
C TRP A 182 11.04 -7.80 8.48
N ALA A 183 12.25 -8.34 8.36
CA ALA A 183 13.31 -8.15 9.34
C ALA A 183 13.73 -6.67 9.44
N ASP A 184 13.86 -5.98 8.30
CA ASP A 184 14.20 -4.56 8.27
C ASP A 184 13.10 -3.70 8.90
N LEU A 185 11.82 -3.95 8.58
CA LEU A 185 10.70 -3.25 9.21
C LEU A 185 10.65 -3.51 10.73
N THR A 186 10.87 -4.75 11.18
CA THR A 186 10.84 -5.10 12.61
C THR A 186 11.97 -4.43 13.39
N ARG A 187 13.15 -4.28 12.80
CA ARG A 187 14.30 -3.64 13.45
C ARG A 187 14.04 -2.19 13.84
N HIS A 188 13.16 -1.49 13.14
CA HIS A 188 12.82 -0.09 13.40
C HIS A 188 11.72 0.09 14.45
N VAL A 189 11.18 -1.00 14.98
CA VAL A 189 10.05 -1.00 15.92
C VAL A 189 10.50 -1.47 17.33
N ALA A 190 11.65 -2.13 17.43
CA ALA A 190 12.24 -2.55 18.68
C ALA A 190 12.90 -1.39 19.42
#